data_b208e656fa4fe6b0cbf1681725cab962
#
_entry.id   b208e656fa4fe6b0cbf1681725cab962
#
_cell.length_a   1.000
_cell.length_b   1.000
_cell.length_c   1.000
_cell.angle_alpha   90.00
_cell.angle_beta   90.00
_cell.angle_gamma   90.00
#
_symmetry.space_group_name_H-M   'P 1'
#
loop_
_entity.id
_entity.type
_entity.pdbx_description
1 polymer ?
#
loop_
_entity_poly.entity_id
_entity_poly.type
_entity_poly.pdbx_seq_one_letter_code
_entity_poly.pdbx_strand_id
1 'polypeptide(L)'
;QVFYRTTDRKSPHNAYTSFEGIQKGIEINGYSQEYAEDFQPGYAFCGVDDEVELPGETEANVVKPGYFLNEPWFEYNPEDKLYYRFQYGDKQIDQLTGEQIAYKNIILQYSSWRKYDEHGYLNIDVDEPNVGKYIVNGKTIDITWKKHTPWGATFYYDTNGNQITMDTGKTWVCIIQDTYADRVEILGSEIGRAHV
;
A
#
# COMPACT_ATOMS: atom_id res chain seq x y z
N GLN A 1 29.22 -6.47 0.16
CA GLN A 1 28.43 -5.97 1.27
C GLN A 1 26.97 -5.87 0.83
N VAL A 2 26.04 -6.49 1.57
CA VAL A 2 24.61 -6.51 1.21
C VAL A 2 23.98 -5.15 1.53
N PHE A 3 24.30 -4.60 2.70
CA PHE A 3 23.84 -3.27 3.12
C PHE A 3 25.02 -2.33 3.35
N TYR A 4 24.83 -1.05 3.12
CA TYR A 4 25.80 0.00 3.42
C TYR A 4 25.12 1.17 4.11
N ARG A 5 25.92 2.05 4.73
CA ARG A 5 25.43 3.28 5.35
C ARG A 5 26.05 4.48 4.68
N THR A 6 25.21 5.49 4.44
CA THR A 6 25.66 6.79 3.93
C THR A 6 26.01 7.73 5.09
N THR A 7 26.69 8.81 4.80
CA THR A 7 27.11 9.84 5.79
C THR A 7 26.29 11.11 5.72
N ASP A 8 25.42 11.25 4.72
CA ASP A 8 24.55 12.41 4.51
C ASP A 8 23.37 12.45 5.49
N ARG A 9 23.08 11.33 6.16
CA ARG A 9 21.99 11.17 7.13
C ARG A 9 22.47 10.46 8.39
N LYS A 10 21.72 10.68 9.48
CA LYS A 10 21.97 9.99 10.75
C LYS A 10 21.28 8.63 10.79
N SER A 11 21.87 7.68 11.53
CA SER A 11 21.22 6.42 11.88
C SER A 11 19.88 6.68 12.59
N PRO A 12 18.84 5.85 12.33
CA PRO A 12 18.81 4.63 11.50
C PRO A 12 18.53 4.91 10.00
N HIS A 13 18.23 6.16 9.60
CA HIS A 13 17.72 6.53 8.28
C HIS A 13 18.78 6.62 7.17
N ASN A 14 19.94 6.02 7.36
CA ASN A 14 21.07 6.04 6.44
C ASN A 14 21.53 4.64 6.00
N ALA A 15 20.70 3.62 6.20
CA ALA A 15 20.98 2.26 5.77
C ALA A 15 20.31 2.00 4.41
N TYR A 16 21.10 1.56 3.44
CA TYR A 16 20.67 1.31 2.07
C TYR A 16 21.18 -0.03 1.57
N THR A 17 20.58 -0.50 0.50
CA THR A 17 21.10 -1.59 -0.33
C THR A 17 21.08 -1.16 -1.80
N SER A 18 21.68 -1.96 -2.67
CA SER A 18 21.63 -1.80 -4.12
C SER A 18 21.18 -3.10 -4.76
N PHE A 19 20.93 -3.08 -6.06
CA PHE A 19 20.64 -4.31 -6.81
C PHE A 19 21.76 -5.34 -6.64
N GLU A 20 23.01 -4.94 -6.76
CA GLU A 20 24.17 -5.81 -6.55
C GLU A 20 24.26 -6.33 -5.10
N GLY A 21 23.87 -5.48 -4.13
CA GLY A 21 23.77 -5.87 -2.73
C GLY A 21 22.74 -6.97 -2.51
N ILE A 22 21.57 -6.84 -3.13
CA ILE A 22 20.48 -7.83 -3.08
C ILE A 22 20.96 -9.15 -3.72
N GLN A 23 21.53 -9.10 -4.93
CA GLN A 23 22.06 -10.27 -5.61
C GLN A 23 23.10 -11.01 -4.76
N LYS A 24 24.03 -10.28 -4.15
CA LYS A 24 25.00 -10.86 -3.23
C LYS A 24 24.35 -11.48 -1.98
N GLY A 25 23.27 -10.89 -1.47
CA GLY A 25 22.51 -11.46 -0.37
C GLY A 25 21.86 -12.79 -0.73
N ILE A 26 21.32 -12.90 -1.94
CA ILE A 26 20.75 -14.13 -2.49
C ILE A 26 21.84 -15.20 -2.58
N GLU A 27 22.99 -14.87 -3.17
CA GLU A 27 24.13 -15.79 -3.31
C GLU A 27 24.64 -16.31 -1.97
N ILE A 28 24.89 -15.41 -0.99
CA ILE A 28 25.41 -15.77 0.33
C ILE A 28 24.47 -16.72 1.09
N ASN A 29 23.15 -16.53 0.93
CA ASN A 29 22.14 -17.34 1.61
C ASN A 29 21.70 -18.55 0.80
N GLY A 30 22.16 -18.72 -0.44
CA GLY A 30 21.77 -19.81 -1.30
C GLY A 30 20.29 -19.80 -1.67
N TYR A 31 19.66 -18.62 -1.74
CA TYR A 31 18.26 -18.51 -2.14
C TYR A 31 18.09 -18.75 -3.64
N SER A 32 17.01 -19.41 -4.01
CA SER A 32 16.59 -19.51 -5.41
C SER A 32 16.22 -18.13 -5.97
N GLN A 33 16.51 -17.91 -7.24
CA GLN A 33 16.01 -16.76 -8.00
C GLN A 33 14.74 -17.10 -8.79
N GLU A 34 14.35 -18.38 -8.77
CA GLU A 34 13.11 -18.86 -9.37
C GLU A 34 12.03 -19.02 -8.29
N TYR A 35 10.80 -18.74 -8.64
CA TYR A 35 9.67 -19.04 -7.77
C TYR A 35 9.52 -20.55 -7.55
N ALA A 36 8.99 -20.94 -6.40
CA ALA A 36 8.59 -22.31 -6.18
C ALA A 36 7.47 -22.72 -7.16
N GLU A 37 7.39 -24.00 -7.53
CA GLU A 37 6.41 -24.50 -8.51
C GLU A 37 4.95 -24.22 -8.09
N ASP A 38 4.68 -24.16 -6.79
CA ASP A 38 3.37 -23.89 -6.21
C ASP A 38 3.13 -22.40 -5.88
N PHE A 39 4.08 -21.53 -6.25
CA PHE A 39 3.93 -20.10 -5.99
C PHE A 39 2.75 -19.51 -6.74
N GLN A 40 1.89 -18.81 -6.00
CA GLN A 40 0.77 -18.07 -6.56
C GLN A 40 0.95 -16.57 -6.25
N PRO A 41 0.94 -15.69 -7.27
CA PRO A 41 0.98 -14.25 -7.04
C PRO A 41 -0.31 -13.80 -6.36
N GLY A 42 -0.18 -12.97 -5.30
CA GLY A 42 -1.32 -12.44 -4.57
C GLY A 42 -2.10 -11.36 -5.35
N TYR A 43 -1.46 -10.76 -6.35
CA TYR A 43 -2.06 -9.72 -7.16
C TYR A 43 -2.42 -10.25 -8.55
N ALA A 44 -3.64 -9.94 -9.00
CA ALA A 44 -4.08 -10.13 -10.38
C ALA A 44 -4.26 -8.74 -11.02
N PHE A 45 -3.61 -8.51 -12.15
CA PHE A 45 -3.70 -7.24 -12.88
C PHE A 45 -4.45 -7.44 -14.19
N CYS A 46 -5.22 -6.41 -14.62
CA CYS A 46 -5.79 -6.36 -15.96
C CYS A 46 -4.69 -6.15 -17.02
N GLY A 47 -5.06 -6.24 -18.29
CA GLY A 47 -4.15 -5.89 -19.38
C GLY A 47 -3.70 -4.43 -19.30
N VAL A 48 -2.55 -4.12 -19.92
CA VAL A 48 -1.97 -2.77 -19.87
C VAL A 48 -2.89 -1.70 -20.47
N ASP A 49 -3.68 -2.09 -21.46
CA ASP A 49 -4.63 -1.21 -22.17
C ASP A 49 -6.06 -1.32 -21.58
N ASP A 50 -6.26 -2.16 -20.57
CA ASP A 50 -7.56 -2.35 -19.92
C ASP A 50 -7.63 -1.51 -18.63
N GLU A 51 -8.86 -1.22 -18.21
CA GLU A 51 -9.13 -0.52 -16.94
C GLU A 51 -10.15 -1.30 -16.11
N VAL A 52 -9.97 -1.27 -14.81
CA VAL A 52 -10.93 -1.84 -13.86
C VAL A 52 -12.08 -0.87 -13.65
N GLU A 53 -13.28 -1.30 -13.95
CA GLU A 53 -14.51 -0.62 -13.56
C GLU A 53 -15.06 -1.24 -12.28
N LEU A 54 -15.02 -0.49 -11.20
CA LEU A 54 -15.61 -0.95 -9.94
C LEU A 54 -17.14 -0.82 -9.99
N PRO A 55 -17.88 -1.82 -9.47
CA PRO A 55 -19.32 -1.73 -9.36
C PRO A 55 -19.72 -0.67 -8.31
N GLY A 56 -20.82 0.04 -8.59
CA GLY A 56 -21.41 1.00 -7.64
C GLY A 56 -20.94 2.45 -7.84
N GLU A 57 -21.49 3.32 -6.99
CA GLU A 57 -21.35 4.79 -7.11
C GLU A 57 -20.51 5.39 -5.97
N THR A 58 -19.82 4.58 -5.16
CA THR A 58 -19.05 5.10 -4.03
C THR A 58 -17.78 5.77 -4.54
N GLU A 59 -17.80 7.10 -4.53
CA GLU A 59 -16.68 7.93 -4.93
C GLU A 59 -15.55 7.91 -3.90
N ALA A 60 -14.32 8.00 -4.37
CA ALA A 60 -13.10 8.01 -3.55
C ALA A 60 -12.06 8.96 -4.14
N ASN A 61 -12.40 10.24 -4.24
CA ASN A 61 -11.48 11.25 -4.78
C ASN A 61 -10.42 11.68 -3.77
N VAL A 62 -10.71 11.55 -2.46
CA VAL A 62 -9.73 11.75 -1.39
C VAL A 62 -9.76 10.55 -0.45
N VAL A 63 -8.58 10.03 -0.12
CA VAL A 63 -8.42 8.88 0.76
C VAL A 63 -7.44 9.23 1.88
N LYS A 64 -7.91 9.16 3.14
CA LYS A 64 -7.09 9.38 4.34
C LYS A 64 -7.06 8.09 5.16
N PRO A 65 -5.91 7.43 5.26
CA PRO A 65 -5.77 6.20 6.05
C PRO A 65 -5.89 6.37 7.57
N GLY A 66 -5.90 7.61 8.07
CA GLY A 66 -6.07 7.91 9.48
C GLY A 66 -4.83 7.69 10.36
N TYR A 67 -3.64 7.62 9.81
CA TYR A 67 -2.39 7.51 10.58
C TYR A 67 -2.12 8.75 11.42
N PHE A 68 -1.64 8.56 12.65
CA PHE A 68 -1.52 9.64 13.65
C PHE A 68 -0.36 10.59 13.43
N LEU A 69 0.76 10.11 12.92
CA LEU A 69 2.01 10.87 12.96
C LEU A 69 2.22 11.75 11.73
N ASN A 70 2.09 11.15 10.56
CA ASN A 70 2.39 11.82 9.29
C ASN A 70 1.13 12.20 8.52
N GLU A 71 -0.04 11.84 9.03
CA GLU A 71 -1.36 12.18 8.51
C GLU A 71 -1.41 12.14 6.97
N PRO A 72 -1.06 11.00 6.34
CA PRO A 72 -1.00 10.93 4.89
C PRO A 72 -2.41 10.94 4.29
N TRP A 73 -2.50 11.49 3.09
CA TRP A 73 -3.69 11.35 2.27
C TRP A 73 -3.33 11.22 0.80
N PHE A 74 -4.31 10.86 0.01
CA PHE A 74 -4.22 10.70 -1.44
C PHE A 74 -5.33 11.50 -2.09
N GLU A 75 -5.01 12.21 -3.19
CA GLU A 75 -5.97 12.93 -4.01
C GLU A 75 -5.96 12.34 -5.43
N TYR A 76 -7.15 11.99 -5.91
CA TYR A 76 -7.33 11.45 -7.25
C TYR A 76 -7.30 12.56 -8.30
N ASN A 77 -6.52 12.37 -9.34
CA ASN A 77 -6.55 13.22 -10.53
C ASN A 77 -7.22 12.46 -11.69
N PRO A 78 -8.38 12.91 -12.17
CA PRO A 78 -9.12 12.23 -13.25
C PRO A 78 -8.44 12.33 -14.63
N GLU A 79 -7.48 13.26 -14.83
CA GLU A 79 -6.79 13.43 -16.10
C GLU A 79 -5.81 12.28 -16.39
N ASP A 80 -5.05 11.86 -15.38
CA ASP A 80 -4.07 10.77 -15.48
C ASP A 80 -4.48 9.50 -14.71
N LYS A 81 -5.62 9.59 -13.98
CA LYS A 81 -6.21 8.49 -13.20
C LYS A 81 -5.27 7.96 -12.12
N LEU A 82 -4.50 8.85 -11.48
CA LEU A 82 -3.58 8.55 -10.41
C LEU A 82 -4.01 9.20 -9.10
N TYR A 83 -3.60 8.57 -7.99
CA TYR A 83 -3.73 9.09 -6.64
C TYR A 83 -2.40 9.68 -6.20
N TYR A 84 -2.35 11.00 -6.08
CA TYR A 84 -1.18 11.75 -5.63
C TYR A 84 -1.09 11.74 -4.11
N ARG A 85 0.07 11.39 -3.59
CA ARG A 85 0.26 11.24 -2.14
C ARG A 85 0.78 12.49 -1.48
N PHE A 86 0.23 12.76 -0.30
CA PHE A 86 0.61 13.84 0.60
C PHE A 86 0.94 13.28 1.98
N GLN A 87 1.74 14.00 2.76
CA GLN A 87 2.01 13.72 4.17
C GLN A 87 2.60 14.96 4.86
N TYR A 88 2.44 15.07 6.15
CA TYR A 88 2.91 16.23 6.94
C TYR A 88 2.37 17.57 6.40
N GLY A 89 1.18 17.58 5.86
CA GLY A 89 0.52 18.78 5.33
C GLY A 89 0.96 19.20 3.93
N ASP A 90 1.85 18.45 3.24
CA ASP A 90 2.39 18.81 1.94
C ASP A 90 2.51 17.60 1.00
N LYS A 91 2.81 17.87 -0.27
CA LYS A 91 3.10 16.87 -1.30
C LYS A 91 4.29 16.00 -0.90
N GLN A 92 4.15 14.70 -1.05
CA GLN A 92 5.29 13.82 -0.91
C GLN A 92 6.06 13.74 -2.23
N ILE A 93 7.27 14.25 -2.22
CA ILE A 93 8.14 14.31 -3.39
C ILE A 93 9.18 13.19 -3.33
N ASP A 94 9.37 12.47 -4.43
CA ASP A 94 10.48 11.56 -4.61
C ASP A 94 11.80 12.35 -4.73
N GLN A 95 12.78 12.00 -3.90
CA GLN A 95 14.03 12.76 -3.81
C GLN A 95 14.89 12.64 -5.08
N LEU A 96 14.79 11.54 -5.81
CA LEU A 96 15.62 11.29 -6.99
C LEU A 96 15.04 11.93 -8.24
N THR A 97 13.71 11.84 -8.41
CA THR A 97 13.04 12.33 -9.61
C THR A 97 12.56 13.77 -9.47
N GLY A 98 12.34 14.25 -8.24
CA GLY A 98 11.71 15.53 -7.97
C GLY A 98 10.20 15.57 -8.24
N GLU A 99 9.59 14.42 -8.57
CA GLU A 99 8.17 14.31 -8.89
C GLU A 99 7.35 13.96 -7.65
N GLN A 100 6.08 14.36 -7.61
CA GLN A 100 5.18 13.92 -6.56
C GLN A 100 4.88 12.42 -6.71
N ILE A 101 4.95 11.69 -5.61
CA ILE A 101 4.66 10.25 -5.58
C ILE A 101 3.18 10.03 -5.87
N ALA A 102 2.87 9.16 -6.84
CA ALA A 102 1.52 8.82 -7.24
C ALA A 102 1.36 7.31 -7.49
N TYR A 103 0.13 6.84 -7.29
CA TYR A 103 -0.25 5.43 -7.38
C TYR A 103 -1.54 5.25 -8.18
N LYS A 104 -1.63 4.12 -8.89
CA LYS A 104 -2.83 3.75 -9.62
C LYS A 104 -3.87 3.10 -8.70
N ASN A 105 -3.41 2.27 -7.77
CA ASN A 105 -4.24 1.50 -6.86
C ASN A 105 -3.91 1.84 -5.41
N ILE A 106 -4.93 1.88 -4.56
CA ILE A 106 -4.78 1.96 -3.10
C ILE A 106 -5.55 0.80 -2.48
N ILE A 107 -4.92 0.11 -1.52
CA ILE A 107 -5.57 -0.88 -0.67
C ILE A 107 -5.50 -0.39 0.78
N LEU A 108 -6.64 -0.35 1.44
CA LEU A 108 -6.72 -0.19 2.89
C LEU A 108 -6.94 -1.58 3.49
N GLN A 109 -5.90 -2.13 4.11
CA GLN A 109 -5.90 -3.44 4.74
C GLN A 109 -6.06 -3.28 6.24
N TYR A 110 -7.22 -3.61 6.78
CA TYR A 110 -7.42 -3.60 8.23
C TYR A 110 -6.83 -4.86 8.82
N SER A 111 -6.10 -4.71 9.93
CA SER A 111 -5.42 -5.82 10.61
C SER A 111 -5.59 -5.70 12.11
N SER A 112 -5.85 -6.80 12.78
CA SER A 112 -5.83 -6.85 14.23
C SER A 112 -4.41 -6.61 14.74
N TRP A 113 -4.29 -6.15 15.97
CA TRP A 113 -3.01 -5.79 16.51
C TRP A 113 -2.97 -5.89 18.03
N ARG A 114 -1.76 -5.95 18.58
CA ARG A 114 -1.51 -5.87 20.03
C ARG A 114 -0.17 -5.21 20.30
N LYS A 115 0.01 -4.70 21.50
CA LYS A 115 1.34 -4.32 21.95
C LYS A 115 2.20 -5.59 22.10
N TYR A 116 3.41 -5.54 21.56
CA TYR A 116 4.37 -6.64 21.67
C TYR A 116 5.01 -6.67 23.05
N ASP A 117 5.35 -5.48 23.58
CA ASP A 117 6.04 -5.30 24.86
C ASP A 117 5.67 -3.98 25.56
N GLU A 118 6.33 -3.72 26.70
CA GLU A 118 6.16 -2.50 27.48
C GLU A 118 6.72 -1.23 26.81
N HIS A 119 7.61 -1.36 25.82
CA HIS A 119 8.13 -0.23 25.04
C HIS A 119 7.12 0.28 24.00
N GLY A 120 6.02 -0.46 23.80
CA GLY A 120 4.96 -0.08 22.89
C GLY A 120 5.19 -0.51 21.43
N TYR A 121 6.13 -1.42 21.19
CA TYR A 121 6.23 -2.06 19.88
C TYR A 121 4.95 -2.81 19.54
N LEU A 122 4.59 -2.79 18.25
CA LEU A 122 3.35 -3.37 17.77
C LEU A 122 3.60 -4.74 17.15
N ASN A 123 2.72 -5.68 17.46
CA ASN A 123 2.53 -6.88 16.67
C ASN A 123 1.22 -6.68 15.88
N ILE A 124 1.34 -6.45 14.59
CA ILE A 124 0.21 -6.30 13.67
C ILE A 124 0.03 -7.64 12.97
N ASP A 125 -1.17 -8.19 13.05
CA ASP A 125 -1.48 -9.47 12.45
C ASP A 125 -1.74 -9.29 10.96
N VAL A 126 -0.81 -9.77 10.16
CA VAL A 126 -0.90 -9.76 8.68
C VAL A 126 -1.11 -11.15 8.09
N ASP A 127 -1.37 -12.14 8.94
CA ASP A 127 -1.55 -13.55 8.55
C ASP A 127 -3.02 -13.98 8.63
N GLU A 128 -3.77 -13.52 9.64
CA GLU A 128 -5.18 -13.85 9.81
C GLU A 128 -6.06 -12.98 8.88
N PRO A 129 -7.08 -13.58 8.25
CA PRO A 129 -7.95 -12.90 7.30
C PRO A 129 -8.76 -11.78 7.94
N ASN A 130 -8.94 -10.67 7.23
CA ASN A 130 -9.74 -9.55 7.68
C ASN A 130 -10.35 -8.79 6.48
N VAL A 131 -11.01 -7.68 6.77
CA VAL A 131 -11.64 -6.80 5.78
C VAL A 131 -10.68 -5.72 5.29
N GLY A 132 -11.07 -5.05 4.22
CA GLY A 132 -10.32 -3.93 3.64
C GLY A 132 -11.16 -3.15 2.65
N LYS A 133 -10.48 -2.22 1.95
CA LYS A 133 -11.07 -1.50 0.83
C LYS A 133 -10.08 -1.48 -0.34
N TYR A 134 -10.60 -1.64 -1.54
CA TYR A 134 -9.85 -1.42 -2.77
C TYR A 134 -10.33 -0.13 -3.44
N ILE A 135 -9.40 0.67 -3.88
CA ILE A 135 -9.63 2.01 -4.38
C ILE A 135 -8.86 2.16 -5.69
N VAL A 136 -9.56 2.52 -6.75
CA VAL A 136 -9.03 2.75 -8.10
C VAL A 136 -9.96 3.65 -8.89
N ASN A 137 -9.44 4.44 -9.81
CA ASN A 137 -10.21 5.25 -10.77
C ASN A 137 -11.29 6.13 -10.11
N GLY A 138 -10.98 6.74 -8.96
CA GLY A 138 -11.90 7.61 -8.23
C GLY A 138 -13.02 6.88 -7.48
N LYS A 139 -12.96 5.55 -7.36
CA LYS A 139 -14.01 4.74 -6.73
C LYS A 139 -13.43 3.77 -5.70
N THR A 140 -14.29 3.26 -4.82
CA THR A 140 -13.94 2.26 -3.80
C THR A 140 -14.97 1.17 -3.67
N ILE A 141 -14.50 -0.03 -3.32
CA ILE A 141 -15.33 -1.18 -2.91
C ILE A 141 -14.80 -1.78 -1.61
N ASP A 142 -15.68 -2.46 -0.90
CA ASP A 142 -15.29 -3.33 0.22
C ASP A 142 -14.66 -4.61 -0.31
N ILE A 143 -13.61 -5.05 0.37
CA ILE A 143 -12.90 -6.30 0.08
C ILE A 143 -12.64 -7.07 1.37
N THR A 144 -12.25 -8.32 1.20
CA THR A 144 -11.60 -9.12 2.22
C THR A 144 -10.20 -9.48 1.77
N TRP A 145 -9.32 -9.77 2.70
CA TRP A 145 -7.98 -10.24 2.39
C TRP A 145 -7.61 -11.44 3.25
N LYS A 146 -6.75 -12.29 2.72
CA LYS A 146 -6.20 -13.43 3.45
C LYS A 146 -4.87 -13.87 2.84
N LYS A 147 -4.10 -14.60 3.65
CA LYS A 147 -3.00 -15.44 3.17
C LYS A 147 -3.41 -16.91 3.18
N HIS A 148 -2.84 -17.70 2.30
CA HIS A 148 -3.02 -19.16 2.31
C HIS A 148 -1.99 -19.84 3.20
N THR A 149 -0.83 -19.23 3.38
CA THR A 149 0.23 -19.66 4.30
C THR A 149 0.90 -18.44 4.91
N PRO A 150 1.49 -18.51 6.10
CA PRO A 150 2.16 -17.36 6.74
C PRO A 150 3.26 -16.72 5.86
N TRP A 151 3.92 -17.51 5.02
CA TRP A 151 4.99 -17.08 4.12
C TRP A 151 4.51 -16.75 2.70
N GLY A 152 3.24 -16.99 2.43
CA GLY A 152 2.63 -16.77 1.12
C GLY A 152 2.26 -15.30 0.85
N ALA A 153 1.83 -15.06 -0.37
CA ALA A 153 1.29 -13.77 -0.77
C ALA A 153 -0.06 -13.48 -0.07
N THR A 154 -0.39 -12.21 0.06
CA THR A 154 -1.73 -11.77 0.46
C THR A 154 -2.63 -11.70 -0.77
N PHE A 155 -3.82 -12.27 -0.66
CA PHE A 155 -4.85 -12.25 -1.70
C PHE A 155 -6.00 -11.35 -1.27
N TYR A 156 -6.58 -10.64 -2.22
CA TYR A 156 -7.71 -9.74 -2.01
C TYR A 156 -8.92 -10.20 -2.79
N TYR A 157 -10.09 -10.17 -2.16
CA TYR A 157 -11.34 -10.69 -2.72
C TYR A 157 -12.46 -9.67 -2.57
N ASP A 158 -13.36 -9.64 -3.55
CA ASP A 158 -14.60 -8.89 -3.46
C ASP A 158 -15.56 -9.52 -2.42
N THR A 159 -16.70 -8.87 -2.19
CA THR A 159 -17.73 -9.36 -1.26
C THR A 159 -18.41 -10.64 -1.72
N ASN A 160 -18.23 -11.08 -2.96
CA ASN A 160 -18.72 -12.34 -3.50
C ASN A 160 -17.68 -13.46 -3.38
N GLY A 161 -16.48 -13.16 -2.92
CA GLY A 161 -15.37 -14.11 -2.77
C GLY A 161 -14.54 -14.33 -4.04
N ASN A 162 -14.70 -13.51 -5.07
CA ASN A 162 -13.85 -13.54 -6.25
C ASN A 162 -12.58 -12.73 -5.98
N GLN A 163 -11.42 -13.23 -6.40
CA GLN A 163 -10.20 -12.45 -6.33
C GLN A 163 -10.37 -11.18 -7.19
N ILE A 164 -10.02 -10.02 -6.61
CA ILE A 164 -10.11 -8.77 -7.34
C ILE A 164 -9.03 -8.70 -8.42
N THR A 165 -9.38 -8.08 -9.54
CA THR A 165 -8.43 -7.64 -10.57
C THR A 165 -8.10 -6.17 -10.32
N MET A 166 -6.82 -5.82 -10.34
CA MET A 166 -6.32 -4.46 -10.16
C MET A 166 -5.91 -3.86 -11.50
N ASP A 167 -5.97 -2.54 -11.59
CA ASP A 167 -5.38 -1.84 -12.73
C ASP A 167 -3.86 -2.01 -12.75
N THR A 168 -3.31 -2.19 -13.93
CA THR A 168 -1.86 -2.24 -14.13
C THR A 168 -1.24 -0.91 -13.71
N GLY A 169 -0.29 -0.97 -12.78
CA GLY A 169 0.38 0.22 -12.22
C GLY A 169 0.84 0.04 -10.78
N LYS A 170 1.32 1.12 -10.19
CA LYS A 170 1.79 1.10 -8.80
C LYS A 170 0.63 0.95 -7.83
N THR A 171 0.81 0.11 -6.82
CA THR A 171 -0.15 -0.11 -5.74
C THR A 171 0.43 0.34 -4.41
N TRP A 172 -0.34 1.10 -3.63
CA TRP A 172 -0.02 1.42 -2.24
C TRP A 172 -0.93 0.65 -1.30
N VAL A 173 -0.35 -0.15 -0.41
CA VAL A 173 -1.08 -0.86 0.64
C VAL A 173 -0.91 -0.12 1.96
N CYS A 174 -2.00 0.36 2.53
CA CYS A 174 -2.08 0.93 3.86
C CYS A 174 -2.51 -0.17 4.84
N ILE A 175 -1.62 -0.60 5.73
CA ILE A 175 -1.98 -1.51 6.83
C ILE A 175 -2.51 -0.67 7.98
N ILE A 176 -3.77 -0.85 8.33
CA ILE A 176 -4.50 -0.05 9.31
C ILE A 176 -4.87 -0.93 10.50
N GLN A 177 -4.53 -0.48 11.69
CA GLN A 177 -4.99 -1.12 12.91
C GLN A 177 -6.53 -1.05 12.96
N ASP A 178 -7.20 -2.19 13.04
CA ASP A 178 -8.68 -2.31 12.94
C ASP A 178 -9.43 -1.45 13.96
N THR A 179 -8.87 -1.29 15.16
CA THR A 179 -9.42 -0.43 16.21
C THR A 179 -9.41 1.07 15.89
N TYR A 180 -8.73 1.47 14.81
CA TYR A 180 -8.69 2.84 14.31
C TYR A 180 -9.37 3.00 12.94
N ALA A 181 -10.22 2.05 12.57
CA ALA A 181 -10.95 2.07 11.30
C ALA A 181 -11.86 3.31 11.15
N ASP A 182 -12.36 3.84 12.27
CA ASP A 182 -13.19 5.05 12.35
C ASP A 182 -12.44 6.35 11.97
N ARG A 183 -11.10 6.30 11.92
CA ARG A 183 -10.25 7.42 11.47
C ARG A 183 -10.06 7.48 9.96
N VAL A 184 -10.42 6.41 9.26
CA VAL A 184 -10.34 6.36 7.80
C VAL A 184 -11.42 7.26 7.21
N GLU A 185 -11.02 8.19 6.34
CA GLU A 185 -11.95 9.02 5.58
C GLU A 185 -11.78 8.73 4.08
N ILE A 186 -12.90 8.51 3.41
CA ILE A 186 -12.98 8.40 1.95
C ILE A 186 -14.04 9.40 1.49
N LEU A 187 -13.63 10.35 0.66
CA LEU A 187 -14.47 11.47 0.25
C LEU A 187 -14.63 11.51 -1.27
N GLY A 188 -15.85 11.79 -1.71
CA GLY A 188 -16.20 11.91 -3.13
C GLY A 188 -15.93 13.30 -3.74
N SER A 189 -15.49 14.27 -2.94
CA SER A 189 -15.11 15.59 -3.42
C SER A 189 -13.73 15.97 -2.93
N GLU A 190 -13.03 16.82 -3.67
CA GLU A 190 -11.78 17.42 -3.21
C GLU A 190 -11.96 18.06 -1.82
N ILE A 191 -10.90 17.98 -1.02
CA ILE A 191 -10.87 18.76 0.23
C ILE A 191 -10.96 20.23 -0.20
N GLY A 192 -12.07 20.87 0.10
CA GLY A 192 -12.22 22.30 -0.18
C GLY A 192 -11.00 23.02 0.39
N ARG A 193 -10.14 23.53 -0.48
CA ARG A 193 -9.01 24.37 -0.07
C ARG A 193 -9.65 25.60 0.58
N ALA A 194 -9.64 25.63 1.91
CA ALA A 194 -9.86 26.88 2.60
C ALA A 194 -8.76 27.82 2.09
N HIS A 195 -9.16 28.79 1.28
CA HIS A 195 -8.27 29.87 0.88
C HIS A 195 -7.86 30.59 2.17
N VAL A 196 -6.60 30.45 2.55
CA VAL A 196 -5.92 31.28 3.53
C VAL A 196 -5.28 32.43 2.78
#